data_7f6e28e7f26b92d11cec3319c18b8f2a
#
_entry.id   7f6e28e7f26b92d11cec3319c18b8f2a
#
_cell.length_a   1.000
_cell.length_b   1.000
_cell.length_c   1.000
_cell.angle_alpha   90.00
_cell.angle_beta   90.00
_cell.angle_gamma   90.00
#
_symmetry.space_group_name_H-M   'P 1'
#
loop_
_entity.id
_entity.type
_entity.pdbx_description
1 polymer ?
#
loop_
_entity_poly.entity_id
_entity_poly.type
_entity_poly.pdbx_seq_one_letter_code
_entity_poly.pdbx_strand_id
1 'polypeptide(L)'
;DNIKSVEVITNPGARYAASTRAVIRITTKKIQGDGFGFDASTTGEYDEKKNFGGYSKLDMSYRKNGLELGAYAFGAKQYQPNNQDLQQKTYLEKTWNQKSEIRQVDIIEAMNFRLDASYKLDANNSIGANFGFLRNPKQTCEANMTTAIWQDDEQTESSDSHANSFEQKSTLSSNVYYVGKIGKLGIDFNADWLWSKNNEDVVTKEQYQEVGMEAQSQTVHSLTDKKYRLLASRLVLSYPLLGGELSLGGEYSNTHRTSKYKVVPTNFVSDDDSRITESMASSFLAYSRDFGNVSMEAGLRYEYIDFNYYEYGKYVPEQSKSYGNWFPSISLSMPVGKVQMQLSYATDIDRPSYHYLRSGIQYDNRYTYETGNPFLVSEISKNLNYELAYKWLTFDMTYSHTSHTMMSNVETYKDNPAIGLLKPVNGKAYNHVDASINLRPSFGIWYPSFTASLVKQWLDMDAHDGKISNKPMAVFRFNNTFNTKLAMLTWMMSYTTKGYGRNIYSYKPRFCTNVSIYKAFLKDRLSFQLFVYDLFGTDDIHMSAHYGKMKGLISDIQSTSKVSLTVRYKFNTTRSKYKGTGAGKSQKNRM
;
A
#
# COMPACT_ATOMS: atom_id res chain seq x y z
N ASP A 1 -22.79 -5.06 -10.45
CA ASP A 1 -23.64 -4.10 -11.19
C ASP A 1 -24.63 -3.34 -10.31
N ASN A 2 -24.41 -3.30 -9.01
CA ASN A 2 -25.19 -2.46 -8.09
C ASN A 2 -24.59 -1.05 -7.92
N ILE A 3 -23.50 -0.73 -8.62
CA ILE A 3 -22.88 0.59 -8.59
C ILE A 3 -23.67 1.53 -9.50
N LYS A 4 -24.08 2.69 -8.98
CA LYS A 4 -24.69 3.79 -9.72
C LYS A 4 -23.64 4.74 -10.26
N SER A 5 -22.67 5.13 -9.42
CA SER A 5 -21.55 6.00 -9.78
C SER A 5 -20.33 5.72 -8.91
N VAL A 6 -19.17 5.99 -9.46
CA VAL A 6 -17.90 6.03 -8.77
C VAL A 6 -17.31 7.41 -8.99
N GLU A 7 -16.99 8.10 -7.91
CA GLU A 7 -16.33 9.41 -7.89
C GLU A 7 -14.96 9.23 -7.24
N VAL A 8 -13.92 9.71 -7.89
CA VAL A 8 -12.56 9.73 -7.34
C VAL A 8 -12.25 11.18 -6.97
N ILE A 9 -12.02 11.43 -5.69
CA ILE A 9 -11.68 12.73 -5.14
C ILE A 9 -10.18 12.72 -4.87
N THR A 10 -9.39 13.37 -5.70
CA THR A 10 -7.92 13.40 -5.64
C THR A 10 -7.39 14.39 -4.59
N ASN A 11 -8.21 15.33 -4.17
CA ASN A 11 -7.95 16.22 -3.04
C ASN A 11 -9.11 16.14 -2.05
N PRO A 12 -9.07 15.22 -1.07
CA PRO A 12 -10.20 14.97 -0.18
C PRO A 12 -10.45 16.07 0.87
N GLY A 13 -9.59 17.10 0.96
CA GLY A 13 -9.76 18.24 1.85
C GLY A 13 -9.50 17.92 3.34
N ALA A 14 -9.64 18.94 4.19
CA ALA A 14 -9.29 18.88 5.62
C ALA A 14 -10.15 17.91 6.45
N ARG A 15 -11.30 17.50 5.95
CA ARG A 15 -12.20 16.50 6.59
C ARG A 15 -11.56 15.13 6.76
N TYR A 16 -10.60 14.78 5.91
CA TYR A 16 -9.88 13.51 5.95
C TYR A 16 -8.51 13.67 6.62
N ALA A 17 -7.91 12.57 7.05
CA ALA A 17 -6.56 12.60 7.60
C ALA A 17 -5.57 13.16 6.56
N ALA A 18 -4.58 13.95 7.00
CA ALA A 18 -3.60 14.56 6.10
C ALA A 18 -2.74 13.54 5.31
N SER A 19 -2.74 12.27 5.70
CA SER A 19 -2.14 11.15 4.96
C SER A 19 -3.06 10.55 3.88
N THR A 20 -4.29 11.08 3.67
CA THR A 20 -5.25 10.56 2.68
C THR A 20 -5.04 11.26 1.34
N ARG A 21 -4.45 10.58 0.38
CA ARG A 21 -4.15 11.14 -0.96
C ARG A 21 -5.36 11.18 -1.89
N ALA A 22 -6.29 10.23 -1.75
CA ALA A 22 -7.52 10.20 -2.54
C ALA A 22 -8.64 9.49 -1.81
N VAL A 23 -9.88 9.82 -2.16
CA VAL A 23 -11.10 9.16 -1.67
C VAL A 23 -11.91 8.66 -2.85
N ILE A 24 -12.29 7.40 -2.81
CA ILE A 24 -13.22 6.81 -3.79
C ILE A 24 -14.60 6.76 -3.15
N ARG A 25 -15.53 7.56 -3.68
CA ARG A 25 -16.94 7.57 -3.29
C ARG A 25 -17.74 6.68 -4.24
N ILE A 26 -18.29 5.59 -3.72
CA ILE A 26 -19.12 4.68 -4.50
C ILE A 26 -20.58 4.88 -4.11
N THR A 27 -21.39 5.31 -5.07
CA THR A 27 -22.84 5.37 -4.93
C THR A 27 -23.44 4.08 -5.50
N THR A 28 -24.22 3.37 -4.69
CA THR A 28 -24.92 2.16 -5.13
C THR A 28 -26.34 2.46 -5.57
N LYS A 29 -26.89 1.64 -6.48
CA LYS A 29 -28.31 1.69 -6.85
C LYS A 29 -29.16 1.38 -5.61
N LYS A 30 -30.37 1.95 -5.54
CA LYS A 30 -31.33 1.59 -4.47
C LYS A 30 -31.59 0.09 -4.54
N ILE A 31 -31.44 -0.57 -3.40
CA ILE A 31 -31.70 -2.00 -3.28
C ILE A 31 -33.21 -2.19 -3.10
N GLN A 32 -33.77 -3.10 -3.86
CA GLN A 32 -35.19 -3.44 -3.76
C GLN A 32 -35.37 -4.65 -2.82
N GLY A 33 -36.20 -4.46 -1.78
CA GLY A 33 -36.77 -5.54 -0.94
C GLY A 33 -35.94 -5.93 0.28
N ASP A 34 -36.68 -6.52 1.23
CA ASP A 34 -36.14 -7.24 2.38
C ASP A 34 -35.83 -8.69 1.99
N GLY A 35 -35.03 -9.38 2.78
CA GLY A 35 -34.73 -10.79 2.57
C GLY A 35 -33.25 -11.14 2.70
N PHE A 36 -32.93 -12.37 2.38
CA PHE A 36 -31.59 -12.95 2.38
C PHE A 36 -31.00 -12.94 0.97
N GLY A 37 -29.71 -12.70 0.89
CA GLY A 37 -28.94 -12.80 -0.35
C GLY A 37 -27.50 -13.22 -0.09
N PHE A 38 -26.84 -13.80 -1.11
CA PHE A 38 -25.43 -14.14 -1.03
C PHE A 38 -24.71 -14.04 -2.37
N ASP A 39 -23.40 -13.92 -2.31
CA ASP A 39 -22.45 -13.87 -3.43
C ASP A 39 -21.29 -14.79 -3.09
N ALA A 40 -21.18 -15.91 -3.78
CA ALA A 40 -20.12 -16.89 -3.58
C ALA A 40 -19.23 -16.95 -4.82
N SER A 41 -17.91 -16.96 -4.64
CA SER A 41 -16.97 -17.14 -5.73
C SER A 41 -15.78 -17.97 -5.31
N THR A 42 -15.28 -18.79 -6.24
CA THR A 42 -14.03 -19.55 -6.10
C THR A 42 -13.16 -19.30 -7.31
N THR A 43 -11.89 -19.06 -7.08
CA THR A 43 -10.87 -18.89 -8.11
C THR A 43 -9.78 -19.93 -7.90
N GLY A 44 -9.50 -20.72 -8.93
CA GLY A 44 -8.30 -21.55 -9.03
C GLY A 44 -7.24 -20.84 -9.86
N GLU A 45 -5.98 -20.89 -9.45
CA GLU A 45 -4.83 -20.27 -10.13
C GLU A 45 -3.77 -21.35 -10.41
N TYR A 46 -3.17 -21.31 -11.58
CA TYR A 46 -2.08 -22.18 -11.98
C TYR A 46 -0.97 -21.34 -12.62
N ASP A 47 0.24 -21.43 -12.08
CA ASP A 47 1.38 -20.63 -12.53
C ASP A 47 2.35 -21.44 -13.43
N GLU A 48 3.31 -20.77 -14.04
CA GLU A 48 4.31 -21.37 -14.93
C GLU A 48 5.27 -22.33 -14.20
N LYS A 49 5.39 -22.23 -12.87
CA LYS A 49 6.17 -23.15 -12.03
C LYS A 49 5.37 -24.38 -11.62
N LYS A 50 4.14 -24.53 -12.18
CA LYS A 50 3.22 -25.65 -11.93
C LYS A 50 2.64 -25.67 -10.51
N ASN A 51 2.62 -24.54 -9.82
CA ASN A 51 1.92 -24.42 -8.54
C ASN A 51 0.43 -24.20 -8.76
N PHE A 52 -0.39 -24.90 -7.97
CA PHE A 52 -1.83 -24.72 -7.95
C PHE A 52 -2.25 -24.05 -6.65
N GLY A 53 -2.81 -22.86 -6.77
CA GLY A 53 -3.34 -22.07 -5.67
C GLY A 53 -4.76 -21.60 -5.95
N GLY A 54 -5.24 -20.71 -5.08
CA GLY A 54 -6.52 -20.06 -5.30
C GLY A 54 -7.15 -19.49 -4.04
N TYR A 55 -8.37 -18.99 -4.19
CA TYR A 55 -9.14 -18.40 -3.10
C TYR A 55 -10.63 -18.57 -3.29
N SER A 56 -11.33 -18.57 -2.16
CA SER A 56 -12.79 -18.61 -2.12
C SER A 56 -13.32 -17.48 -1.25
N LYS A 57 -14.47 -16.96 -1.62
CA LYS A 57 -15.08 -15.85 -0.91
C LYS A 57 -16.61 -16.04 -0.91
N LEU A 58 -17.21 -15.71 0.24
CA LEU A 58 -18.63 -15.73 0.48
C LEU A 58 -19.05 -14.43 1.16
N ASP A 59 -19.95 -13.68 0.52
CA ASP A 59 -20.64 -12.53 1.08
C ASP A 59 -22.12 -12.91 1.31
N MET A 60 -22.62 -12.76 2.52
CA MET A 60 -24.01 -12.97 2.88
C MET A 60 -24.62 -11.68 3.41
N SER A 61 -25.88 -11.45 3.13
CA SER A 61 -26.61 -10.30 3.63
C SER A 61 -28.05 -10.68 3.99
N TYR A 62 -28.55 -10.11 5.09
CA TYR A 62 -29.94 -10.20 5.50
C TYR A 62 -30.47 -8.81 5.82
N ARG A 63 -31.69 -8.52 5.36
CA ARG A 63 -32.34 -7.23 5.61
C ARG A 63 -33.78 -7.44 5.96
N LYS A 64 -34.21 -6.75 7.02
CA LYS A 64 -35.64 -6.69 7.43
C LYS A 64 -35.88 -5.45 8.30
N ASN A 65 -36.93 -4.67 7.98
CA ASN A 65 -37.40 -3.57 8.83
C ASN A 65 -36.30 -2.61 9.33
N GLY A 66 -35.39 -2.19 8.44
CA GLY A 66 -34.30 -1.29 8.80
C GLY A 66 -33.07 -1.96 9.42
N LEU A 67 -33.16 -3.22 9.84
CA LEU A 67 -31.99 -4.02 10.23
C LEU A 67 -31.30 -4.57 8.99
N GLU A 68 -29.98 -4.45 8.95
CA GLU A 68 -29.11 -5.05 7.94
C GLU A 68 -27.98 -5.81 8.64
N LEU A 69 -27.85 -7.08 8.31
CA LEU A 69 -26.75 -7.93 8.76
C LEU A 69 -25.93 -8.35 7.55
N GLY A 70 -24.63 -8.34 7.69
CA GLY A 70 -23.68 -8.82 6.69
C GLY A 70 -22.71 -9.82 7.31
N ALA A 71 -22.33 -10.83 6.54
CA ALA A 71 -21.26 -11.73 6.89
C ALA A 71 -20.36 -11.95 5.66
N TYR A 72 -19.06 -11.90 5.87
CA TYR A 72 -18.05 -12.12 4.86
C TYR A 72 -17.08 -13.19 5.33
N ALA A 73 -16.79 -14.14 4.45
CA ALA A 73 -15.76 -15.15 4.66
C ALA A 73 -14.86 -15.23 3.43
N PHE A 74 -13.57 -15.30 3.66
CA PHE A 74 -12.53 -15.44 2.63
C PHE A 74 -11.51 -16.46 3.10
N GLY A 75 -11.05 -17.31 2.17
CA GLY A 75 -9.94 -18.22 2.39
C GLY A 75 -9.07 -18.28 1.14
N ALA A 76 -7.75 -18.28 1.32
CA ALA A 76 -6.79 -18.33 0.22
C ALA A 76 -5.62 -19.24 0.56
N LYS A 77 -5.07 -19.87 -0.47
CA LYS A 77 -3.74 -20.45 -0.50
C LYS A 77 -3.07 -20.05 -1.81
N GLN A 78 -1.99 -19.31 -1.74
CA GLN A 78 -1.32 -18.72 -2.90
C GLN A 78 0.17 -19.06 -2.87
N TYR A 79 0.72 -19.26 -4.05
CA TYR A 79 2.15 -19.46 -4.29
C TYR A 79 2.67 -18.21 -4.99
N GLN A 80 3.79 -17.67 -4.51
CA GLN A 80 4.44 -16.50 -5.07
C GLN A 80 5.92 -16.79 -5.26
N PRO A 81 6.31 -17.44 -6.39
CA PRO A 81 7.71 -17.62 -6.72
C PRO A 81 8.31 -16.28 -7.09
N ASN A 82 9.50 -16.00 -6.54
CA ASN A 82 10.25 -14.77 -6.78
C ASN A 82 11.72 -15.11 -7.01
N ASN A 83 12.26 -14.75 -8.17
CA ASN A 83 13.66 -14.92 -8.51
C ASN A 83 14.30 -13.54 -8.65
N GLN A 84 15.37 -13.30 -7.91
CA GLN A 84 16.07 -12.01 -7.94
C GLN A 84 17.54 -12.23 -8.20
N ASP A 85 18.11 -11.41 -9.07
CA ASP A 85 19.54 -11.25 -9.24
C ASP A 85 19.90 -9.88 -8.70
N LEU A 86 20.70 -9.86 -7.64
CA LEU A 86 21.16 -8.64 -6.98
C LEU A 86 22.62 -8.42 -7.24
N GLN A 87 23.00 -7.17 -7.52
CA GLN A 87 24.40 -6.75 -7.55
C GLN A 87 24.54 -5.48 -6.73
N GLN A 88 25.42 -5.50 -5.74
CA GLN A 88 25.79 -4.33 -4.97
C GLN A 88 27.24 -3.98 -5.23
N LYS A 89 27.49 -2.73 -5.63
CA LYS A 89 28.84 -2.18 -5.75
C LYS A 89 29.07 -1.11 -4.70
N THR A 90 30.17 -1.22 -3.96
CA THR A 90 30.61 -0.25 -2.96
C THR A 90 31.93 0.36 -3.44
N TYR A 91 31.92 1.67 -3.69
CA TYR A 91 33.07 2.43 -4.23
C TYR A 91 33.82 3.11 -3.09
N LEU A 92 34.89 2.48 -2.65
CA LEU A 92 35.86 2.99 -1.66
C LEU A 92 37.25 3.10 -2.32
N GLU A 93 38.38 2.99 -1.57
CA GLU A 93 39.72 2.87 -2.14
C GLU A 93 39.83 1.67 -3.09
N LYS A 94 39.15 0.57 -2.70
CA LYS A 94 38.93 -0.59 -3.55
C LYS A 94 37.44 -0.72 -3.83
N THR A 95 37.10 -1.25 -5.02
CA THR A 95 35.70 -1.51 -5.39
C THR A 95 35.30 -2.88 -4.92
N TRP A 96 34.27 -2.94 -4.08
CA TRP A 96 33.64 -4.18 -3.66
C TRP A 96 32.42 -4.45 -4.54
N ASN A 97 32.31 -5.68 -5.04
CA ASN A 97 31.21 -6.09 -5.90
C ASN A 97 30.61 -7.39 -5.36
N GLN A 98 29.43 -7.31 -4.78
CA GLN A 98 28.65 -8.45 -4.34
C GLN A 98 27.63 -8.81 -5.43
N LYS A 99 27.59 -10.06 -5.83
CA LYS A 99 26.55 -10.61 -6.72
C LYS A 99 25.83 -11.73 -6.02
N SER A 100 24.50 -11.66 -5.97
CA SER A 100 23.66 -12.66 -5.33
C SER A 100 22.55 -13.10 -6.28
N GLU A 101 22.34 -14.42 -6.38
CA GLU A 101 21.19 -15.01 -7.03
C GLU A 101 20.25 -15.55 -5.95
N ILE A 102 19.00 -15.09 -5.94
CA ILE A 102 17.98 -15.50 -4.98
C ILE A 102 16.87 -16.22 -5.72
N ARG A 103 16.51 -17.39 -5.24
CA ARG A 103 15.40 -18.22 -5.73
C ARG A 103 14.50 -18.52 -4.55
N GLN A 104 13.31 -17.91 -4.56
CA GLN A 104 12.40 -17.88 -3.42
C GLN A 104 11.01 -18.33 -3.82
N VAL A 105 10.32 -19.02 -2.91
CA VAL A 105 8.90 -19.33 -3.03
C VAL A 105 8.20 -19.00 -1.71
N ASP A 106 7.25 -18.08 -1.79
CA ASP A 106 6.35 -17.76 -0.68
C ASP A 106 5.05 -18.56 -0.82
N ILE A 107 4.62 -19.20 0.27
CA ILE A 107 3.31 -19.87 0.35
C ILE A 107 2.51 -19.16 1.41
N ILE A 108 1.41 -18.52 0.99
CA ILE A 108 0.57 -17.70 1.84
C ILE A 108 -0.78 -18.37 2.04
N GLU A 109 -1.13 -18.69 3.28
CA GLU A 109 -2.46 -19.09 3.67
C GLU A 109 -3.13 -17.93 4.43
N ALA A 110 -4.32 -17.54 4.01
CA ALA A 110 -5.04 -16.42 4.59
C ALA A 110 -6.52 -16.75 4.82
N MET A 111 -7.07 -16.31 5.94
CA MET A 111 -8.49 -16.37 6.28
C MET A 111 -8.94 -14.99 6.75
N ASN A 112 -10.11 -14.56 6.29
CA ASN A 112 -10.70 -13.29 6.72
C ASN A 112 -12.20 -13.48 6.94
N PHE A 113 -12.67 -13.16 8.14
CA PHE A 113 -14.07 -13.17 8.50
C PHE A 113 -14.48 -11.78 8.95
N ARG A 114 -15.64 -11.33 8.51
CA ARG A 114 -16.22 -10.07 8.94
C ARG A 114 -17.72 -10.21 9.15
N LEU A 115 -18.21 -9.62 10.22
CA LEU A 115 -19.62 -9.46 10.53
C LEU A 115 -19.94 -7.98 10.58
N ASP A 116 -20.99 -7.58 9.91
CA ASP A 116 -21.50 -6.21 9.87
C ASP A 116 -22.94 -6.19 10.37
N ALA A 117 -23.30 -5.25 11.22
CA ALA A 117 -24.66 -4.97 11.64
C ALA A 117 -24.92 -3.47 11.50
N SER A 118 -26.04 -3.12 10.90
CA SER A 118 -26.52 -1.74 10.78
C SER A 118 -28.00 -1.68 11.09
N TYR A 119 -28.42 -0.66 11.81
CA TYR A 119 -29.83 -0.41 12.08
C TYR A 119 -30.20 1.03 11.74
N LYS A 120 -31.25 1.16 10.95
CA LYS A 120 -31.81 2.45 10.57
C LYS A 120 -32.82 2.85 11.65
N LEU A 121 -32.46 3.82 12.51
CA LEU A 121 -33.30 4.34 13.57
C LEU A 121 -34.52 5.06 13.01
N ASP A 122 -34.27 5.89 11.98
CA ASP A 122 -35.28 6.65 11.23
C ASP A 122 -34.81 6.98 9.81
N ALA A 123 -35.47 7.90 9.11
CA ALA A 123 -35.12 8.29 7.74
C ALA A 123 -33.68 8.86 7.63
N ASN A 124 -33.18 9.51 8.66
CA ASN A 124 -31.93 10.26 8.67
C ASN A 124 -30.83 9.63 9.52
N ASN A 125 -31.19 8.75 10.47
CA ASN A 125 -30.32 8.28 11.53
C ASN A 125 -30.05 6.78 11.42
N SER A 126 -28.80 6.38 11.51
CA SER A 126 -28.40 4.97 11.54
C SER A 126 -27.21 4.74 12.46
N ILE A 127 -27.20 3.60 13.11
CA ILE A 127 -26.11 3.06 13.92
C ILE A 127 -25.64 1.75 13.32
N GLY A 128 -24.43 1.36 13.64
CA GLY A 128 -23.95 0.04 13.27
C GLY A 128 -22.62 -0.30 13.90
N ALA A 129 -22.29 -1.58 13.79
CA ALA A 129 -21.02 -2.13 14.26
C ALA A 129 -20.50 -3.14 13.25
N ASN A 130 -19.18 -3.28 13.20
CA ASN A 130 -18.54 -4.39 12.52
C ASN A 130 -17.51 -5.06 13.43
N PHE A 131 -17.26 -6.32 13.14
CA PHE A 131 -16.21 -7.10 13.73
C PHE A 131 -15.47 -7.85 12.64
N GLY A 132 -14.14 -7.77 12.62
CA GLY A 132 -13.28 -8.44 11.66
C GLY A 132 -12.25 -9.32 12.35
N PHE A 133 -12.02 -10.50 11.79
CA PHE A 133 -10.95 -11.41 12.15
C PHE A 133 -10.17 -11.82 10.92
N LEU A 134 -8.88 -11.43 10.86
CA LEU A 134 -7.94 -11.85 9.83
C LEU A 134 -6.93 -12.80 10.47
N ARG A 135 -6.70 -13.92 9.84
CA ARG A 135 -5.73 -14.92 10.25
C ARG A 135 -4.90 -15.37 9.05
N ASN A 136 -3.58 -15.26 9.14
CA ASN A 136 -2.63 -15.97 8.30
C ASN A 136 -2.08 -17.12 9.16
N PRO A 137 -2.66 -18.33 9.07
CA PRO A 137 -2.27 -19.44 9.94
C PRO A 137 -0.87 -19.95 9.60
N LYS A 138 -0.49 -19.80 8.32
CA LYS A 138 0.80 -20.24 7.82
C LYS A 138 1.18 -19.37 6.62
N GLN A 139 2.28 -18.66 6.76
CA GLN A 139 3.03 -18.11 5.64
C GLN A 139 4.44 -18.65 5.74
N THR A 140 4.90 -19.33 4.71
CA THR A 140 6.26 -19.88 4.65
C THR A 140 6.98 -19.26 3.48
N CYS A 141 8.26 -18.97 3.68
CA CYS A 141 9.17 -18.57 2.62
C CYS A 141 10.37 -19.54 2.64
N GLU A 142 10.63 -20.15 1.51
CA GLU A 142 11.84 -20.91 1.27
C GLU A 142 12.69 -20.15 0.25
N ALA A 143 13.88 -19.74 0.66
CA ALA A 143 14.80 -18.96 -0.17
C ALA A 143 16.17 -19.64 -0.24
N ASN A 144 16.66 -19.83 -1.46
CA ASN A 144 18.02 -20.25 -1.74
C ASN A 144 18.77 -19.06 -2.35
N MET A 145 19.93 -18.73 -1.79
CA MET A 145 20.74 -17.61 -2.24
C MET A 145 22.19 -18.04 -2.39
N THR A 146 22.74 -17.85 -3.57
CA THR A 146 24.18 -17.99 -3.85
C THR A 146 24.78 -16.59 -3.99
N THR A 147 25.84 -16.30 -3.24
CA THR A 147 26.51 -15.01 -3.26
C THR A 147 28.00 -15.18 -3.52
N ALA A 148 28.58 -14.30 -4.35
CA ALA A 148 30.01 -14.19 -4.50
C ALA A 148 30.43 -12.72 -4.36
N ILE A 149 31.60 -12.52 -3.75
CA ILE A 149 32.18 -11.20 -3.47
C ILE A 149 33.52 -11.07 -4.17
N TRP A 150 33.70 -9.93 -4.84
CA TRP A 150 34.95 -9.53 -5.49
C TRP A 150 35.46 -8.22 -4.90
N GLN A 151 36.77 -8.11 -4.83
CA GLN A 151 37.48 -6.89 -4.53
C GLN A 151 38.40 -6.56 -5.75
N ASP A 152 38.19 -5.43 -6.42
CA ASP A 152 38.92 -5.02 -7.62
C ASP A 152 39.03 -6.15 -8.69
N ASP A 153 37.89 -6.85 -8.97
CA ASP A 153 37.74 -7.95 -9.92
C ASP A 153 38.37 -9.31 -9.49
N GLU A 154 39.00 -9.40 -8.32
CA GLU A 154 39.43 -10.66 -7.72
C GLU A 154 38.35 -11.20 -6.76
N GLN A 155 37.92 -12.44 -6.95
CA GLN A 155 36.98 -13.07 -6.04
C GLN A 155 37.66 -13.32 -4.68
N THR A 156 37.01 -12.86 -3.61
CA THR A 156 37.52 -13.00 -2.24
C THR A 156 36.73 -14.00 -1.42
N GLU A 157 35.42 -14.12 -1.69
CA GLU A 157 34.54 -14.95 -0.88
C GLU A 157 33.35 -15.45 -1.70
N SER A 158 32.78 -16.60 -1.31
CA SER A 158 31.50 -17.13 -1.82
C SER A 158 30.68 -17.71 -0.69
N SER A 159 29.36 -17.73 -0.87
CA SER A 159 28.43 -18.30 0.11
C SER A 159 27.19 -18.87 -0.58
N ASP A 160 26.75 -20.03 -0.09
CA ASP A 160 25.43 -20.61 -0.38
C ASP A 160 24.59 -20.59 0.89
N SER A 161 23.41 -20.00 0.79
CA SER A 161 22.50 -19.82 1.91
C SER A 161 21.13 -20.42 1.60
N HIS A 162 20.56 -21.11 2.59
CA HIS A 162 19.21 -21.64 2.55
C HIS A 162 18.44 -21.15 3.77
N ALA A 163 17.44 -20.30 3.52
CA ALA A 163 16.59 -19.72 4.55
C ALA A 163 15.17 -20.28 4.48
N ASN A 164 14.66 -20.70 5.63
CA ASN A 164 13.27 -21.06 5.83
C ASN A 164 12.64 -20.11 6.83
N SER A 165 11.59 -19.43 6.43
CA SER A 165 10.79 -18.63 7.34
C SER A 165 9.38 -19.20 7.53
N PHE A 166 8.86 -19.00 8.74
CA PHE A 166 7.50 -19.36 9.11
C PHE A 166 6.87 -18.18 9.85
N GLU A 167 5.84 -17.60 9.26
CA GLU A 167 5.13 -16.45 9.83
C GLU A 167 3.68 -16.81 10.15
N GLN A 168 3.18 -16.31 11.30
CA GLN A 168 1.79 -16.38 11.70
C GLN A 168 1.28 -15.00 12.11
N LYS A 169 0.16 -14.60 11.53
CA LYS A 169 -0.47 -13.31 11.86
C LYS A 169 -1.93 -13.51 12.25
N SER A 170 -2.36 -12.79 13.28
CA SER A 170 -3.78 -12.68 13.67
C SER A 170 -4.11 -11.22 13.91
N THR A 171 -5.24 -10.77 13.38
CA THR A 171 -5.75 -9.41 13.59
C THR A 171 -7.22 -9.46 13.92
N LEU A 172 -7.60 -8.83 15.02
CA LEU A 172 -8.97 -8.55 15.41
C LEU A 172 -9.24 -7.07 15.24
N SER A 173 -10.37 -6.71 14.70
CA SER A 173 -10.78 -5.32 14.53
C SER A 173 -12.27 -5.14 14.78
N SER A 174 -12.66 -4.00 15.31
CA SER A 174 -14.05 -3.61 15.42
C SER A 174 -14.21 -2.13 15.15
N ASN A 175 -15.37 -1.75 14.62
CA ASN A 175 -15.79 -0.36 14.49
C ASN A 175 -17.24 -0.25 14.94
N VAL A 176 -17.58 0.83 15.61
CA VAL A 176 -18.95 1.26 15.85
C VAL A 176 -19.14 2.65 15.27
N TYR A 177 -20.33 2.90 14.72
CA TYR A 177 -20.62 4.20 14.13
C TYR A 177 -22.02 4.69 14.45
N TYR A 178 -22.17 6.01 14.44
CA TYR A 178 -23.45 6.71 14.30
C TYR A 178 -23.31 7.72 13.16
N VAL A 179 -24.26 7.68 12.22
CA VAL A 179 -24.37 8.67 11.13
C VAL A 179 -25.79 9.15 11.09
N GLY A 180 -26.00 10.47 11.24
CA GLY A 180 -27.36 10.99 11.28
C GLY A 180 -27.45 12.49 11.24
N LYS A 181 -28.69 12.99 11.40
CA LYS A 181 -29.03 14.41 11.49
C LYS A 181 -29.96 14.69 12.65
N ILE A 182 -29.64 15.70 13.45
CA ILE A 182 -30.49 16.26 14.50
C ILE A 182 -30.85 17.69 14.10
N GLY A 183 -32.07 17.90 13.62
CA GLY A 183 -32.45 19.14 12.98
C GLY A 183 -31.60 19.40 11.73
N LYS A 184 -30.84 20.50 11.72
CA LYS A 184 -29.90 20.86 10.64
C LYS A 184 -28.48 20.32 10.86
N LEU A 185 -28.16 19.83 12.07
CA LEU A 185 -26.83 19.36 12.43
C LEU A 185 -26.63 17.93 11.91
N GLY A 186 -25.68 17.75 10.98
CA GLY A 186 -25.18 16.45 10.56
C GLY A 186 -24.14 15.92 11.55
N ILE A 187 -24.17 14.64 11.88
CA ILE A 187 -23.26 13.99 12.82
C ILE A 187 -22.73 12.70 12.17
N ASP A 188 -21.40 12.52 12.16
CA ASP A 188 -20.70 11.31 11.74
C ASP A 188 -19.69 10.95 12.84
N PHE A 189 -20.02 9.94 13.64
CA PHE A 189 -19.18 9.42 14.72
C PHE A 189 -18.72 8.01 14.40
N ASN A 190 -17.43 7.75 14.62
CA ASN A 190 -16.83 6.43 14.50
C ASN A 190 -15.87 6.18 15.66
N ALA A 191 -15.87 4.94 16.17
CA ALA A 191 -14.86 4.46 17.13
C ALA A 191 -14.36 3.09 16.69
N ASP A 192 -13.04 2.95 16.66
CA ASP A 192 -12.34 1.77 16.15
C ASP A 192 -11.43 1.19 17.21
N TRP A 193 -11.41 -0.12 17.28
CA TRP A 193 -10.43 -0.90 18.02
C TRP A 193 -9.76 -1.91 17.11
N LEU A 194 -8.45 -2.09 17.29
CA LEU A 194 -7.66 -3.10 16.57
C LEU A 194 -6.63 -3.72 17.51
N TRP A 195 -6.51 -5.03 17.41
CA TRP A 195 -5.42 -5.80 18.00
C TRP A 195 -4.81 -6.68 16.91
N SER A 196 -3.48 -6.72 16.85
CA SER A 196 -2.76 -7.59 15.91
C SER A 196 -1.54 -8.21 16.60
N LYS A 197 -1.28 -9.47 16.27
CA LYS A 197 -0.08 -10.20 16.67
C LYS A 197 0.52 -10.85 15.45
N ASN A 198 1.84 -10.73 15.30
CA ASN A 198 2.64 -11.34 14.24
C ASN A 198 3.86 -12.00 14.86
N ASN A 199 4.04 -13.29 14.62
CA ASN A 199 5.21 -14.06 15.03
C ASN A 199 5.90 -14.59 13.76
N GLU A 200 7.21 -14.47 13.71
CA GLU A 200 8.03 -14.95 12.61
C GLU A 200 9.23 -15.74 13.18
N ASP A 201 9.52 -16.87 12.57
CA ASP A 201 10.62 -17.77 12.89
C ASP A 201 11.41 -18.00 11.61
N VAL A 202 12.71 -17.65 11.60
CA VAL A 202 13.57 -17.77 10.44
C VAL A 202 14.82 -18.57 10.81
N VAL A 203 15.09 -19.63 10.04
CA VAL A 203 16.32 -20.42 10.15
C VAL A 203 17.09 -20.28 8.84
N THR A 204 18.27 -19.66 8.93
CA THR A 204 19.20 -19.49 7.80
C THR A 204 20.41 -20.38 7.99
N LYS A 205 20.64 -21.31 7.07
CA LYS A 205 21.83 -22.17 7.02
C LYS A 205 22.73 -21.67 5.91
N GLU A 206 23.99 -21.43 6.21
CA GLU A 206 24.96 -20.86 5.29
C GLU A 206 26.22 -21.69 5.25
N GLN A 207 26.72 -21.92 4.03
CA GLN A 207 28.08 -22.43 3.77
C GLN A 207 28.83 -21.32 3.05
N TYR A 208 30.00 -20.96 3.55
CA TYR A 208 30.80 -19.88 2.98
C TYR A 208 32.28 -20.26 2.95
N GLN A 209 32.99 -19.71 1.99
CA GLN A 209 34.38 -19.97 1.76
C GLN A 209 35.11 -18.70 1.33
N GLU A 210 36.14 -18.32 2.08
CA GLU A 210 37.13 -17.33 1.66
C GLU A 210 38.14 -18.01 0.73
N VAL A 211 38.62 -17.30 -0.28
CA VAL A 211 39.59 -17.87 -1.24
C VAL A 211 40.86 -18.30 -0.53
N GLY A 212 41.25 -19.54 -0.71
CA GLY A 212 42.42 -20.14 -0.05
C GLY A 212 42.15 -20.69 1.36
N MET A 213 40.92 -20.62 1.87
CA MET A 213 40.52 -21.20 3.15
C MET A 213 39.57 -22.40 2.98
N GLU A 214 39.43 -23.23 4.01
CA GLU A 214 38.43 -24.28 4.02
C GLU A 214 37.03 -23.71 4.16
N ALA A 215 36.03 -24.37 3.56
CA ALA A 215 34.64 -23.99 3.66
C ALA A 215 34.15 -24.11 5.11
N GLN A 216 33.40 -23.13 5.55
CA GLN A 216 32.81 -23.05 6.88
C GLN A 216 31.28 -23.09 6.77
N SER A 217 30.62 -23.54 7.84
CA SER A 217 29.16 -23.56 7.92
C SER A 217 28.67 -22.86 9.16
N GLN A 218 27.54 -22.17 9.03
CA GLN A 218 26.87 -21.56 10.17
C GLN A 218 25.35 -21.72 10.05
N THR A 219 24.68 -21.64 11.19
CA THR A 219 23.22 -21.58 11.24
C THR A 219 22.82 -20.40 12.12
N VAL A 220 21.97 -19.53 11.57
CA VAL A 220 21.41 -18.41 12.30
C VAL A 220 19.92 -18.63 12.46
N HIS A 221 19.43 -18.54 13.69
CA HIS A 221 18.03 -18.66 14.03
C HIS A 221 17.54 -17.33 14.60
N SER A 222 16.54 -16.73 13.97
CA SER A 222 15.94 -15.48 14.43
C SER A 222 14.45 -15.64 14.67
N LEU A 223 13.98 -15.02 15.75
CA LEU A 223 12.58 -15.02 16.19
C LEU A 223 12.09 -13.60 16.35
N THR A 224 10.95 -13.28 15.74
CA THR A 224 10.31 -11.99 15.86
C THR A 224 8.90 -12.13 16.45
N ASP A 225 8.57 -11.35 17.51
CA ASP A 225 7.19 -11.19 18.05
C ASP A 225 6.80 -9.72 17.98
N LYS A 226 5.78 -9.40 17.18
CA LYS A 226 5.23 -8.04 17.03
C LYS A 226 3.79 -8.02 17.50
N LYS A 227 3.42 -7.04 18.33
CA LYS A 227 2.03 -6.83 18.77
C LYS A 227 1.64 -5.37 18.58
N TYR A 228 0.41 -5.17 18.14
CA TYR A 228 -0.17 -3.84 17.94
C TYR A 228 -1.53 -3.75 18.63
N ARG A 229 -1.80 -2.60 19.22
CA ARG A 229 -3.12 -2.22 19.73
C ARG A 229 -3.41 -0.80 19.27
N LEU A 230 -4.59 -0.56 18.76
CA LEU A 230 -5.07 0.75 18.37
C LEU A 230 -6.45 0.97 18.95
N LEU A 231 -6.66 2.12 19.55
CA LEU A 231 -7.96 2.69 19.86
C LEU A 231 -8.06 4.05 19.16
N ALA A 232 -9.13 4.30 18.42
CA ALA A 232 -9.32 5.56 17.72
C ALA A 232 -10.78 5.98 17.75
N SER A 233 -11.04 7.29 17.79
CA SER A 233 -12.38 7.86 17.68
C SER A 233 -12.35 9.10 16.79
N ARG A 234 -13.39 9.29 16.00
CA ARG A 234 -13.55 10.39 15.07
C ARG A 234 -14.97 10.93 15.14
N LEU A 235 -15.11 12.24 15.26
CA LEU A 235 -16.39 12.97 15.22
C LEU A 235 -16.32 14.05 14.15
N VAL A 236 -17.33 14.09 13.27
CA VAL A 236 -17.52 15.14 12.29
C VAL A 236 -18.91 15.71 12.45
N LEU A 237 -19.00 17.02 12.58
CA LEU A 237 -20.23 17.78 12.65
C LEU A 237 -20.33 18.64 11.39
N SER A 238 -21.49 18.66 10.74
CA SER A 238 -21.75 19.52 9.58
C SER A 238 -23.03 20.30 9.77
N TYR A 239 -23.00 21.57 9.36
CA TYR A 239 -24.11 22.49 9.52
C TYR A 239 -24.25 23.42 8.31
N PRO A 240 -25.44 23.56 7.72
CA PRO A 240 -25.66 24.51 6.64
C PRO A 240 -25.51 25.97 7.18
N LEU A 241 -24.56 26.71 6.61
CA LEU A 241 -24.21 28.06 7.03
C LEU A 241 -23.98 28.96 5.82
N LEU A 242 -24.55 30.17 5.80
CA LEU A 242 -24.31 31.21 4.77
C LEU A 242 -24.42 30.69 3.33
N GLY A 243 -25.39 29.78 3.05
CA GLY A 243 -25.60 29.21 1.71
C GLY A 243 -24.59 28.12 1.30
N GLY A 244 -23.77 27.67 2.23
CA GLY A 244 -22.85 26.57 2.10
C GLY A 244 -22.98 25.55 3.23
N GLU A 245 -22.00 24.68 3.40
CA GLU A 245 -21.88 23.72 4.50
C GLU A 245 -20.58 23.98 5.27
N LEU A 246 -20.72 24.23 6.57
CA LEU A 246 -19.60 24.27 7.51
C LEU A 246 -19.45 22.88 8.13
N SER A 247 -18.24 22.32 8.06
CA SER A 247 -17.86 21.07 8.71
C SER A 247 -16.75 21.33 9.72
N LEU A 248 -16.92 20.82 10.92
CA LEU A 248 -15.88 20.81 11.93
C LEU A 248 -15.77 19.41 12.53
N GLY A 249 -14.58 19.01 12.97
CA GLY A 249 -14.43 17.71 13.59
C GLY A 249 -13.06 17.49 14.18
N GLY A 250 -12.93 16.31 14.78
CA GLY A 250 -11.69 15.88 15.39
C GLY A 250 -11.55 14.36 15.36
N GLU A 251 -10.31 13.93 15.55
CA GLU A 251 -9.95 12.53 15.67
C GLU A 251 -8.89 12.37 16.75
N TYR A 252 -9.05 11.37 17.59
CA TYR A 252 -8.05 10.95 18.55
C TYR A 252 -7.71 9.48 18.31
N SER A 253 -6.44 9.14 18.35
CA SER A 253 -5.98 7.75 18.31
C SER A 253 -4.82 7.52 19.26
N ASN A 254 -4.80 6.31 19.84
CA ASN A 254 -3.68 5.82 20.63
C ASN A 254 -3.25 4.47 20.09
N THR A 255 -1.96 4.37 19.75
CA THR A 255 -1.32 3.17 19.23
C THR A 255 -0.27 2.70 20.20
N HIS A 256 -0.26 1.41 20.48
CA HIS A 256 0.75 0.74 21.28
C HIS A 256 1.34 -0.42 20.47
N ARG A 257 2.64 -0.37 20.21
CA ARG A 257 3.40 -1.41 19.50
C ARG A 257 4.49 -1.96 20.40
N THR A 258 4.63 -3.29 20.42
CA THR A 258 5.83 -3.97 20.95
C THR A 258 6.46 -4.80 19.84
N SER A 259 7.79 -4.87 19.85
CA SER A 259 8.57 -5.69 18.91
C SER A 259 9.74 -6.30 19.67
N LYS A 260 9.84 -7.63 19.60
CA LYS A 260 10.96 -8.37 20.17
C LYS A 260 11.63 -9.14 19.05
N TYR A 261 12.93 -9.02 18.96
CA TYR A 261 13.77 -9.78 18.03
C TYR A 261 14.83 -10.52 18.84
N LYS A 262 14.97 -11.81 18.59
CA LYS A 262 15.99 -12.66 19.19
C LYS A 262 16.76 -13.35 18.07
N VAL A 263 18.06 -13.48 18.25
CA VAL A 263 18.95 -14.12 17.27
C VAL A 263 19.97 -15.03 17.95
N VAL A 264 20.21 -16.19 17.39
CA VAL A 264 21.21 -17.14 17.87
C VAL A 264 22.01 -17.63 16.67
N PRO A 265 23.35 -17.48 16.69
CA PRO A 265 24.18 -16.82 17.69
C PRO A 265 24.10 -15.28 17.61
N THR A 266 24.43 -14.60 18.72
CA THR A 266 24.36 -13.12 18.85
C THR A 266 25.62 -12.38 18.39
N ASN A 267 26.59 -13.08 17.83
CA ASN A 267 27.85 -12.46 17.35
C ASN A 267 27.69 -11.63 16.09
N PHE A 268 26.60 -11.79 15.32
CA PHE A 268 26.31 -11.02 14.11
C PHE A 268 25.57 -9.72 14.44
N VAL A 269 24.45 -9.85 15.12
CA VAL A 269 23.59 -8.74 15.57
C VAL A 269 23.07 -9.06 16.97
N SER A 270 22.63 -8.04 17.69
CA SER A 270 22.11 -8.20 19.06
C SER A 270 20.59 -8.41 19.04
N ASP A 271 20.07 -9.00 20.11
CA ASP A 271 18.63 -9.01 20.39
C ASP A 271 18.10 -7.57 20.48
N ASP A 272 16.81 -7.39 20.19
CA ASP A 272 16.08 -6.14 20.36
C ASP A 272 14.77 -6.35 21.12
N ASP A 273 14.42 -5.44 22.01
CA ASP A 273 13.11 -5.37 22.69
C ASP A 273 12.67 -3.91 22.72
N SER A 274 11.82 -3.53 21.78
CA SER A 274 11.36 -2.16 21.61
C SER A 274 9.87 -2.02 21.80
N ARG A 275 9.44 -0.85 22.34
CA ARG A 275 8.06 -0.45 22.49
C ARG A 275 7.87 0.98 22.03
N ILE A 276 6.81 1.18 21.21
CA ILE A 276 6.37 2.49 20.77
C ILE A 276 4.96 2.73 21.32
N THR A 277 4.75 3.91 21.88
CA THR A 277 3.42 4.44 22.21
C THR A 277 3.24 5.75 21.47
N GLU A 278 2.20 5.86 20.65
CA GLU A 278 1.90 7.07 19.89
C GLU A 278 0.46 7.50 20.16
N SER A 279 0.30 8.74 20.60
CA SER A 279 -1.00 9.41 20.67
C SER A 279 -1.08 10.47 19.60
N MET A 280 -2.16 10.49 18.82
CA MET A 280 -2.42 11.53 17.83
C MET A 280 -3.77 12.17 18.12
N ALA A 281 -3.78 13.49 18.21
CA ALA A 281 -4.98 14.32 18.29
C ALA A 281 -5.04 15.24 17.07
N SER A 282 -6.21 15.35 16.44
CA SER A 282 -6.39 16.25 15.31
C SER A 282 -7.72 16.97 15.38
N SER A 283 -7.76 18.18 14.81
CA SER A 283 -8.98 18.95 14.60
C SER A 283 -8.98 19.55 13.20
N PHE A 284 -10.15 19.77 12.64
CA PHE A 284 -10.28 20.45 11.35
C PHE A 284 -11.51 21.35 11.30
N LEU A 285 -11.43 22.34 10.42
CA LEU A 285 -12.52 23.19 9.99
C LEU A 285 -12.52 23.21 8.46
N ALA A 286 -13.69 22.99 7.83
CA ALA A 286 -13.84 23.09 6.38
C ALA A 286 -15.16 23.79 6.04
N TYR A 287 -15.16 24.59 5.00
CA TYR A 287 -16.34 25.25 4.46
C TYR A 287 -16.43 25.02 2.96
N SER A 288 -17.59 24.58 2.50
CA SER A 288 -17.89 24.38 1.08
C SER A 288 -19.10 25.21 0.68
N ARG A 289 -19.03 25.84 -0.50
CA ARG A 289 -20.13 26.62 -1.06
C ARG A 289 -20.08 26.68 -2.58
N ASP A 290 -21.28 26.67 -3.18
CA ASP A 290 -21.47 26.94 -4.59
C ASP A 290 -21.78 28.41 -4.83
N PHE A 291 -21.01 29.06 -5.69
CA PHE A 291 -21.19 30.44 -6.17
C PHE A 291 -21.63 30.38 -7.63
N GLY A 292 -22.93 30.16 -7.86
CA GLY A 292 -23.43 29.88 -9.20
C GLY A 292 -22.85 28.58 -9.77
N ASN A 293 -22.01 28.68 -10.80
CA ASN A 293 -21.38 27.53 -11.44
C ASN A 293 -20.00 27.19 -10.83
N VAL A 294 -19.50 27.97 -9.86
CA VAL A 294 -18.21 27.72 -9.22
C VAL A 294 -18.45 27.09 -7.86
N SER A 295 -17.92 25.88 -7.65
CA SER A 295 -17.88 25.21 -6.34
C SER A 295 -16.54 25.47 -5.69
N MET A 296 -16.56 25.95 -4.45
CA MET A 296 -15.37 26.20 -3.64
C MET A 296 -15.44 25.37 -2.36
N GLU A 297 -14.32 24.73 -2.00
CA GLU A 297 -14.09 24.15 -0.70
C GLU A 297 -12.77 24.66 -0.14
N ALA A 298 -12.77 25.12 1.11
CA ALA A 298 -11.57 25.53 1.83
C ALA A 298 -11.55 24.87 3.21
N GLY A 299 -10.38 24.42 3.63
CA GLY A 299 -10.25 23.72 4.90
C GLY A 299 -8.88 23.89 5.53
N LEU A 300 -8.86 23.74 6.85
CA LEU A 300 -7.63 23.75 7.65
C LEU A 300 -7.71 22.62 8.67
N ARG A 301 -6.69 21.80 8.71
CA ARG A 301 -6.52 20.72 9.67
C ARG A 301 -5.25 20.93 10.48
N TYR A 302 -5.32 20.62 11.76
CA TYR A 302 -4.16 20.53 12.66
C TYR A 302 -4.05 19.12 13.21
N GLU A 303 -2.84 18.57 13.20
CA GLU A 303 -2.54 17.25 13.78
C GLU A 303 -1.37 17.39 14.75
N TYR A 304 -1.56 16.91 15.98
CA TYR A 304 -0.53 16.82 17.02
C TYR A 304 -0.24 15.38 17.35
N ILE A 305 1.04 15.04 17.42
CA ILE A 305 1.53 13.71 17.76
C ILE A 305 2.43 13.78 18.98
N ASP A 306 2.22 12.83 19.88
CA ASP A 306 3.10 12.51 20.98
C ASP A 306 3.59 11.06 20.81
N PHE A 307 4.89 10.91 20.50
CA PHE A 307 5.54 9.64 20.18
C PHE A 307 6.60 9.34 21.23
N ASN A 308 6.44 8.21 21.93
CA ASN A 308 7.31 7.77 22.99
C ASN A 308 7.94 6.42 22.64
N TYR A 309 9.26 6.35 22.68
CA TYR A 309 10.06 5.17 22.38
C TYR A 309 10.67 4.59 23.66
N TYR A 310 10.68 3.26 23.74
CA TYR A 310 11.26 2.53 24.87
C TYR A 310 12.10 1.38 24.32
N GLU A 311 13.27 1.18 24.91
CA GLU A 311 14.17 0.07 24.62
C GLU A 311 14.44 -0.73 25.90
N TYR A 312 14.23 -2.04 25.87
CA TYR A 312 14.29 -2.91 27.05
C TYR A 312 13.50 -2.37 28.27
N GLY A 313 12.32 -1.81 27.98
CA GLY A 313 11.43 -1.23 28.98
C GLY A 313 11.82 0.16 29.49
N LYS A 314 12.98 0.70 29.12
CA LYS A 314 13.45 2.04 29.51
C LYS A 314 13.04 3.07 28.47
N TYR A 315 12.57 4.23 28.92
CA TYR A 315 12.25 5.36 28.06
C TYR A 315 13.52 5.94 27.43
N VAL A 316 13.48 6.22 26.13
CA VAL A 316 14.60 6.77 25.35
C VAL A 316 14.22 8.16 24.84
N PRO A 317 14.63 9.24 25.56
CA PRO A 317 14.24 10.61 25.22
C PRO A 317 14.67 11.05 23.82
N GLU A 318 15.87 10.63 23.38
CA GLU A 318 16.47 11.02 22.10
C GLU A 318 15.67 10.49 20.88
N GLN A 319 14.94 9.40 21.06
CA GLN A 319 14.11 8.75 20.05
C GLN A 319 12.63 9.10 20.19
N SER A 320 12.27 9.81 21.28
CA SER A 320 10.92 10.27 21.55
C SER A 320 10.73 11.69 21.06
N LYS A 321 9.52 12.02 20.58
CA LYS A 321 9.25 13.35 20.00
C LYS A 321 7.77 13.70 20.05
N SER A 322 7.48 15.00 20.24
CA SER A 322 6.15 15.57 20.10
C SER A 322 6.18 16.71 19.11
N TYR A 323 5.21 16.74 18.18
CA TYR A 323 5.17 17.75 17.15
C TYR A 323 3.75 17.97 16.62
N GLY A 324 3.51 19.17 16.04
CA GLY A 324 2.25 19.50 15.40
C GLY A 324 2.45 20.10 14.02
N ASN A 325 1.51 19.81 13.11
CA ASN A 325 1.54 20.33 11.74
C ASN A 325 0.17 20.83 11.31
N TRP A 326 0.18 21.89 10.47
CA TRP A 326 -0.98 22.47 9.83
C TRP A 326 -1.08 21.98 8.38
N PHE A 327 -2.30 21.64 7.97
CA PHE A 327 -2.62 21.11 6.64
C PHE A 327 -3.73 21.94 6.01
N PRO A 328 -3.41 23.07 5.35
CA PRO A 328 -4.36 23.83 4.57
C PRO A 328 -4.74 23.09 3.28
N SER A 329 -6.00 23.25 2.86
CA SER A 329 -6.52 22.78 1.58
C SER A 329 -7.51 23.77 1.00
N ILE A 330 -7.49 23.93 -0.32
CA ILE A 330 -8.47 24.69 -1.08
C ILE A 330 -8.72 24.00 -2.42
N SER A 331 -9.97 23.96 -2.85
CA SER A 331 -10.38 23.43 -4.14
C SER A 331 -11.40 24.37 -4.79
N LEU A 332 -11.22 24.64 -6.07
CA LEU A 332 -12.12 25.41 -6.93
C LEU A 332 -12.48 24.54 -8.12
N SER A 333 -13.76 24.32 -8.32
CA SER A 333 -14.29 23.52 -9.44
C SER A 333 -15.32 24.32 -10.22
N MET A 334 -15.23 24.32 -11.54
CA MET A 334 -16.17 25.03 -12.40
C MET A 334 -16.34 24.37 -13.76
N PRO A 335 -17.54 24.37 -14.35
CA PRO A 335 -17.77 24.05 -15.73
C PRO A 335 -17.41 25.23 -16.64
N VAL A 336 -16.64 24.99 -17.69
CA VAL A 336 -16.38 25.95 -18.78
C VAL A 336 -16.94 25.34 -20.07
N GLY A 337 -18.15 25.74 -20.43
CA GLY A 337 -18.91 25.10 -21.50
C GLY A 337 -19.21 23.62 -21.16
N LYS A 338 -18.61 22.67 -21.90
CA LYS A 338 -18.78 21.21 -21.69
C LYS A 338 -17.61 20.59 -20.91
N VAL A 339 -16.63 21.40 -20.51
CA VAL A 339 -15.42 20.98 -19.79
C VAL A 339 -15.64 21.23 -18.31
N GLN A 340 -15.39 20.22 -17.47
CA GLN A 340 -15.28 20.39 -16.02
C GLN A 340 -13.80 20.62 -15.69
N MET A 341 -13.53 21.67 -14.91
CA MET A 341 -12.17 22.03 -14.51
C MET A 341 -12.12 22.14 -12.98
N GLN A 342 -11.04 21.66 -12.41
CA GLN A 342 -10.75 21.80 -10.99
C GLN A 342 -9.30 22.22 -10.79
N LEU A 343 -9.09 23.19 -9.92
CA LEU A 343 -7.77 23.56 -9.40
C LEU A 343 -7.81 23.40 -7.89
N SER A 344 -6.84 22.68 -7.34
CA SER A 344 -6.78 22.45 -5.91
C SER A 344 -5.35 22.51 -5.37
N TYR A 345 -5.25 22.96 -4.12
CA TYR A 345 -4.04 22.94 -3.32
C TYR A 345 -4.28 22.16 -2.04
N ALA A 346 -3.35 21.28 -1.68
CA ALA A 346 -3.35 20.58 -0.40
C ALA A 346 -1.93 20.37 0.12
N THR A 347 -1.83 20.29 1.45
CA THR A 347 -0.62 19.80 2.13
C THR A 347 -0.90 18.42 2.69
N ASP A 348 -0.07 17.45 2.30
CA ASP A 348 -0.17 16.05 2.74
C ASP A 348 1.03 15.67 3.60
N ILE A 349 0.89 14.61 4.39
CA ILE A 349 1.95 14.04 5.21
C ILE A 349 2.05 12.53 4.96
N ASP A 350 3.29 12.04 4.80
CA ASP A 350 3.60 10.62 4.85
C ASP A 350 4.46 10.34 6.08
N ARG A 351 3.93 9.51 7.00
CA ARG A 351 4.61 9.17 8.25
C ARG A 351 5.35 7.86 8.10
N PRO A 352 6.57 7.74 8.67
CA PRO A 352 7.29 6.48 8.66
C PRO A 352 6.43 5.35 9.23
N SER A 353 6.52 4.16 8.63
CA SER A 353 5.92 2.96 9.23
C SER A 353 6.58 2.69 10.59
N TYR A 354 5.84 2.04 11.49
CA TYR A 354 6.45 1.66 12.79
C TYR A 354 7.61 0.67 12.63
N HIS A 355 7.67 -0.06 11.53
CA HIS A 355 8.79 -0.92 11.18
C HIS A 355 10.06 -0.10 10.90
N TYR A 356 9.95 1.02 10.19
CA TYR A 356 11.08 1.91 9.93
C TYR A 356 11.57 2.70 11.14
N LEU A 357 10.77 2.78 12.21
CA LEU A 357 11.14 3.50 13.43
C LEU A 357 11.80 2.60 14.50
N ARG A 358 12.14 1.35 14.20
CA ARG A 358 12.90 0.49 15.12
C ARG A 358 14.37 0.89 15.19
N SER A 359 15.04 0.59 16.29
CA SER A 359 16.50 0.73 16.46
C SER A 359 17.25 -0.58 16.22
N GLY A 360 16.58 -1.72 16.43
CA GLY A 360 17.20 -3.05 16.32
C GLY A 360 17.65 -3.39 14.91
N ILE A 361 18.79 -4.09 14.80
CA ILE A 361 19.33 -4.62 13.56
C ILE A 361 18.87 -6.05 13.39
N GLN A 362 18.35 -6.39 12.22
CA GLN A 362 17.95 -7.75 11.82
C GLN A 362 18.98 -8.36 10.89
N TYR A 363 19.18 -9.66 11.05
CA TYR A 363 20.04 -10.46 10.19
C TYR A 363 19.22 -11.03 9.05
N ASP A 364 19.52 -10.67 7.82
CA ASP A 364 18.90 -11.27 6.64
C ASP A 364 19.77 -12.40 6.09
N ASN A 365 21.06 -12.15 5.91
CA ASN A 365 22.10 -13.08 5.51
C ASN A 365 23.48 -12.53 5.89
N ARG A 366 24.55 -13.31 5.64
CA ARG A 366 25.93 -12.97 5.97
C ARG A 366 26.37 -11.58 5.48
N TYR A 367 25.81 -11.08 4.36
CA TYR A 367 26.26 -9.85 3.69
C TYR A 367 25.22 -8.73 3.73
N THR A 368 24.04 -8.99 4.29
CA THR A 368 22.95 -8.01 4.30
C THR A 368 22.27 -8.01 5.67
N TYR A 369 22.27 -6.85 6.29
CA TYR A 369 21.54 -6.58 7.53
C TYR A 369 20.55 -5.45 7.30
N GLU A 370 19.49 -5.41 8.09
CA GLU A 370 18.46 -4.40 8.00
C GLU A 370 18.19 -3.73 9.35
N THR A 371 18.06 -2.41 9.35
CA THR A 371 17.66 -1.66 10.55
C THR A 371 16.57 -0.64 10.23
N GLY A 372 15.90 -0.15 11.24
CA GLY A 372 15.10 1.06 11.13
C GLY A 372 15.94 2.32 11.42
N ASN A 373 15.23 3.43 11.57
CA ASN A 373 15.78 4.71 11.98
C ASN A 373 14.75 5.47 12.81
N PRO A 374 14.84 5.44 14.16
CA PRO A 374 13.89 6.14 15.02
C PRO A 374 13.92 7.66 14.90
N PHE A 375 14.99 8.21 14.28
CA PHE A 375 15.11 9.65 14.00
C PHE A 375 14.42 10.11 12.72
N LEU A 376 13.80 9.22 11.95
CA LEU A 376 13.04 9.61 10.77
C LEU A 376 11.95 10.62 11.12
N VAL A 377 11.89 11.67 10.31
CA VAL A 377 10.80 12.64 10.32
C VAL A 377 9.83 12.37 9.17
N SER A 378 8.61 12.84 9.32
CA SER A 378 7.57 12.66 8.30
C SER A 378 7.88 13.46 7.05
N GLU A 379 7.60 12.87 5.90
CA GLU A 379 7.62 13.54 4.60
C GLU A 379 6.39 14.44 4.47
N ILE A 380 6.58 15.70 4.08
CA ILE A 380 5.51 16.68 3.87
C ILE A 380 5.52 17.10 2.42
N SER A 381 4.39 16.94 1.74
CA SER A 381 4.19 17.32 0.34
C SER A 381 3.18 18.44 0.21
N LYS A 382 3.55 19.51 -0.50
CA LYS A 382 2.66 20.61 -0.90
C LYS A 382 2.30 20.39 -2.37
N ASN A 383 1.04 20.17 -2.64
CA ASN A 383 0.54 19.72 -3.93
C ASN A 383 -0.35 20.78 -4.55
N LEU A 384 -0.09 21.15 -5.80
CA LEU A 384 -0.98 21.91 -6.66
C LEU A 384 -1.48 20.99 -7.76
N ASN A 385 -2.77 20.69 -7.75
CA ASN A 385 -3.39 19.77 -8.70
C ASN A 385 -4.34 20.53 -9.62
N TYR A 386 -4.29 20.20 -10.91
CA TYR A 386 -5.20 20.66 -11.95
C TYR A 386 -5.85 19.45 -12.63
N GLU A 387 -7.17 19.42 -12.66
CA GLU A 387 -7.97 18.40 -13.34
C GLU A 387 -8.86 19.01 -14.43
N LEU A 388 -8.99 18.28 -15.53
CA LEU A 388 -9.87 18.61 -16.62
C LEU A 388 -10.62 17.35 -17.06
N ALA A 389 -11.95 17.44 -17.17
CA ALA A 389 -12.78 16.35 -17.68
C ALA A 389 -13.70 16.86 -18.81
N TYR A 390 -13.65 16.16 -19.97
CA TYR A 390 -14.51 16.43 -21.10
C TYR A 390 -14.97 15.12 -21.73
N LYS A 391 -16.23 14.77 -21.54
CA LYS A 391 -16.83 13.54 -22.09
C LYS A 391 -15.97 12.29 -21.77
N TRP A 392 -15.25 11.77 -22.75
CA TRP A 392 -14.40 10.59 -22.70
C TRP A 392 -12.92 10.91 -22.40
N LEU A 393 -12.56 12.18 -22.26
CA LEU A 393 -11.20 12.66 -21.95
C LEU A 393 -11.15 13.13 -20.49
N THR A 394 -10.14 12.67 -19.74
CA THR A 394 -9.71 13.30 -18.50
C THR A 394 -8.22 13.58 -18.55
N PHE A 395 -7.83 14.75 -18.04
CA PHE A 395 -6.44 15.15 -17.84
C PHE A 395 -6.26 15.54 -16.37
N ASP A 396 -5.17 15.09 -15.79
CA ASP A 396 -4.77 15.38 -14.43
C ASP A 396 -3.29 15.75 -14.40
N MET A 397 -2.93 16.79 -13.64
CA MET A 397 -1.54 17.20 -13.45
C MET A 397 -1.35 17.69 -12.02
N THR A 398 -0.38 17.12 -11.32
CA THR A 398 0.02 17.53 -9.97
C THR A 398 1.47 17.99 -9.95
N TYR A 399 1.71 19.21 -9.50
CA TYR A 399 3.03 19.68 -9.10
C TYR A 399 3.17 19.55 -7.59
N SER A 400 4.26 18.92 -7.14
CA SER A 400 4.52 18.66 -5.74
C SER A 400 5.89 19.17 -5.31
N HIS A 401 5.93 19.83 -4.16
CA HIS A 401 7.15 20.11 -3.40
C HIS A 401 7.18 19.22 -2.16
N THR A 402 8.11 18.28 -2.09
CA THR A 402 8.21 17.28 -1.03
C THR A 402 9.45 17.53 -0.19
N SER A 403 9.26 17.67 1.13
CA SER A 403 10.33 17.87 2.13
C SER A 403 10.54 16.61 2.94
N HIS A 404 11.78 16.39 3.42
CA HIS A 404 12.19 15.24 4.23
C HIS A 404 11.89 13.89 3.54
N THR A 405 12.18 13.80 2.24
CA THR A 405 11.91 12.62 1.42
C THR A 405 12.45 11.35 2.07
N MET A 406 11.57 10.40 2.36
CA MET A 406 11.99 9.10 2.91
C MET A 406 12.51 8.20 1.79
N MET A 407 13.72 7.69 1.96
CA MET A 407 14.38 6.81 0.99
C MET A 407 15.08 5.68 1.72
N SER A 408 15.19 4.52 1.07
CA SER A 408 16.11 3.47 1.52
C SER A 408 17.54 3.89 1.22
N ASN A 409 18.43 3.63 2.15
CA ASN A 409 19.87 3.81 2.04
C ASN A 409 20.57 2.51 2.40
N VAL A 410 21.76 2.30 1.85
CA VAL A 410 22.63 1.19 2.24
C VAL A 410 23.97 1.79 2.65
N GLU A 411 24.45 1.43 3.84
CA GLU A 411 25.74 1.83 4.38
C GLU A 411 26.55 0.58 4.78
N THR A 412 27.85 0.69 4.98
CA THR A 412 28.68 -0.42 5.44
C THR A 412 28.42 -0.69 6.94
N TYR A 413 28.33 -1.95 7.31
CA TYR A 413 28.15 -2.33 8.71
C TYR A 413 29.50 -2.48 9.42
N LYS A 414 29.73 -1.71 10.51
CA LYS A 414 30.95 -1.73 11.31
C LYS A 414 32.23 -1.62 10.45
N ASP A 415 32.20 -0.73 9.44
CA ASP A 415 33.31 -0.49 8.51
C ASP A 415 33.73 -1.73 7.67
N ASN A 416 32.87 -2.78 7.62
CA ASN A 416 33.09 -3.93 6.74
C ASN A 416 32.41 -3.69 5.38
N PRO A 417 33.19 -3.46 4.29
CA PRO A 417 32.63 -3.18 2.98
C PRO A 417 31.86 -4.34 2.34
N ALA A 418 32.07 -5.56 2.83
CA ALA A 418 31.37 -6.74 2.36
C ALA A 418 29.93 -6.84 2.93
N ILE A 419 29.61 -6.10 4.00
CA ILE A 419 28.30 -6.17 4.64
C ILE A 419 27.54 -4.85 4.41
N GLY A 420 26.41 -4.94 3.71
CA GLY A 420 25.46 -3.84 3.54
C GLY A 420 24.43 -3.78 4.66
N LEU A 421 24.31 -2.61 5.30
CA LEU A 421 23.22 -2.30 6.26
C LEU A 421 22.17 -1.46 5.56
N LEU A 422 21.02 -2.07 5.29
CA LEU A 422 19.85 -1.38 4.75
C LEU A 422 19.17 -0.56 5.85
N LYS A 423 18.98 0.75 5.61
CA LYS A 423 18.45 1.69 6.58
C LYS A 423 17.62 2.78 5.90
N PRO A 424 16.41 3.10 6.38
CA PRO A 424 15.66 4.23 5.86
C PRO A 424 16.24 5.56 6.36
N VAL A 425 16.29 6.57 5.47
CA VAL A 425 16.80 7.91 5.77
C VAL A 425 15.89 8.99 5.21
N ASN A 426 15.98 10.20 5.77
CA ASN A 426 15.40 11.38 5.14
C ASN A 426 16.42 12.04 4.20
N GLY A 427 16.04 12.19 2.95
CA GLY A 427 16.79 12.93 1.95
C GLY A 427 16.41 14.40 1.86
N LYS A 428 17.01 15.10 0.90
CA LYS A 428 16.73 16.51 0.61
C LYS A 428 15.28 16.70 0.10
N ALA A 429 14.79 17.93 0.21
CA ALA A 429 13.57 18.32 -0.47
C ALA A 429 13.73 18.27 -1.99
N TYR A 430 12.67 17.92 -2.70
CA TYR A 430 12.66 17.88 -4.16
C TYR A 430 11.30 18.26 -4.72
N ASN A 431 11.29 18.63 -6.01
CA ASN A 431 10.07 18.89 -6.75
C ASN A 431 9.80 17.74 -7.72
N HIS A 432 8.53 17.48 -7.99
CA HIS A 432 8.12 16.55 -9.04
C HIS A 432 6.80 16.97 -9.68
N VAL A 433 6.59 16.50 -10.90
CA VAL A 433 5.34 16.64 -11.65
C VAL A 433 4.89 15.25 -12.03
N ASP A 434 3.64 14.96 -11.72
CA ASP A 434 2.89 13.82 -12.20
C ASP A 434 1.79 14.32 -13.12
N ALA A 435 1.73 13.80 -14.34
CA ALA A 435 0.68 14.16 -15.28
C ALA A 435 0.08 12.90 -15.90
N SER A 436 -1.22 12.87 -16.11
CA SER A 436 -1.89 11.77 -16.80
C SER A 436 -3.01 12.26 -17.72
N ILE A 437 -3.18 11.55 -18.84
CA ILE A 437 -4.29 11.70 -19.76
C ILE A 437 -4.99 10.34 -19.88
N ASN A 438 -6.32 10.35 -19.77
CA ASN A 438 -7.15 9.16 -19.93
C ASN A 438 -8.18 9.40 -21.02
N LEU A 439 -8.26 8.47 -21.97
CA LEU A 439 -9.20 8.47 -23.08
C LEU A 439 -10.08 7.21 -22.97
N ARG A 440 -11.40 7.38 -22.87
CA ARG A 440 -12.36 6.28 -22.72
C ARG A 440 -13.56 6.42 -23.66
N PRO A 441 -13.35 6.47 -24.99
CA PRO A 441 -14.46 6.49 -25.95
C PRO A 441 -15.17 5.13 -25.97
N SER A 442 -16.33 5.09 -26.67
CA SER A 442 -17.08 3.86 -26.92
C SER A 442 -17.48 3.75 -28.39
N PHE A 443 -17.25 2.58 -28.99
CA PHE A 443 -17.52 2.31 -30.40
C PHE A 443 -18.31 1.00 -30.52
N GLY A 444 -19.63 1.07 -30.38
CA GLY A 444 -20.49 -0.11 -30.44
C GLY A 444 -20.15 -1.14 -29.38
N ILE A 445 -19.61 -2.30 -29.78
CA ILE A 445 -19.18 -3.37 -28.87
C ILE A 445 -17.79 -3.15 -28.27
N TRP A 446 -17.02 -2.20 -28.80
CA TRP A 446 -15.65 -1.92 -28.41
C TRP A 446 -15.55 -0.71 -27.45
N TYR A 447 -14.98 -0.92 -26.28
CA TYR A 447 -14.77 0.06 -25.21
C TYR A 447 -13.27 0.17 -24.91
N PRO A 448 -12.51 0.91 -25.73
CA PRO A 448 -11.09 1.13 -25.43
C PRO A 448 -10.90 2.10 -24.27
N SER A 449 -9.81 1.90 -23.53
CA SER A 449 -9.34 2.84 -22.52
C SER A 449 -7.84 3.00 -22.67
N PHE A 450 -7.39 4.19 -23.01
CA PHE A 450 -5.98 4.54 -23.10
C PHE A 450 -5.61 5.49 -21.97
N THR A 451 -4.53 5.18 -21.23
CA THR A 451 -3.94 6.04 -20.21
C THR A 451 -2.47 6.25 -20.52
N ALA A 452 -2.03 7.51 -20.60
CA ALA A 452 -0.63 7.88 -20.61
C ALA A 452 -0.33 8.69 -19.34
N SER A 453 0.67 8.26 -18.58
CA SER A 453 1.13 8.94 -17.36
C SER A 453 2.60 9.27 -17.48
N LEU A 454 3.01 10.43 -16.97
CA LEU A 454 4.39 10.92 -16.96
C LEU A 454 4.74 11.35 -15.54
N VAL A 455 5.90 10.91 -15.06
CA VAL A 455 6.51 11.37 -13.82
C VAL A 455 7.85 12.03 -14.15
N LYS A 456 8.02 13.27 -13.71
CA LYS A 456 9.30 14.01 -13.81
C LYS A 456 9.64 14.58 -12.45
N GLN A 457 10.85 14.30 -11.98
CA GLN A 457 11.37 14.82 -10.72
C GLN A 457 12.62 15.67 -10.92
N TRP A 458 12.95 16.47 -9.90
CA TRP A 458 14.18 17.27 -9.76
C TRP A 458 14.74 17.03 -8.36
N LEU A 459 15.37 15.85 -8.14
CA LEU A 459 16.00 15.46 -6.89
C LEU A 459 17.52 15.73 -7.01
N ASP A 460 18.05 16.59 -6.14
CA ASP A 460 19.48 16.81 -6.00
C ASP A 460 20.09 15.74 -5.08
N MET A 461 20.62 14.69 -5.69
CA MET A 461 21.24 13.58 -4.98
C MET A 461 22.52 13.16 -5.67
N ASP A 462 23.57 12.95 -4.89
CA ASP A 462 24.85 12.46 -5.36
C ASP A 462 24.79 10.94 -5.61
N ALA A 463 25.44 10.52 -6.68
CA ALA A 463 25.76 9.14 -7.01
C ALA A 463 27.30 9.01 -7.07
N HIS A 464 27.81 7.78 -7.10
CA HIS A 464 29.26 7.55 -7.13
C HIS A 464 29.99 8.19 -8.35
N ASP A 465 29.24 8.39 -9.46
CA ASP A 465 29.72 8.93 -10.75
C ASP A 465 29.17 10.34 -11.04
N GLY A 466 28.78 11.10 -10.02
CA GLY A 466 28.20 12.43 -10.12
C GLY A 466 26.83 12.54 -9.50
N LYS A 467 25.88 13.14 -10.20
CA LYS A 467 24.49 13.28 -9.72
C LYS A 467 23.53 12.38 -10.50
N ILE A 468 22.44 11.95 -9.85
CA ILE A 468 21.36 11.23 -10.54
C ILE A 468 20.78 12.08 -11.67
N SER A 469 20.49 11.47 -12.81
CA SER A 469 20.09 12.19 -14.03
C SER A 469 18.63 12.64 -14.06
N ASN A 470 17.80 12.20 -13.10
CA ASN A 470 16.36 12.54 -13.03
C ASN A 470 15.58 12.35 -14.35
N LYS A 471 15.93 11.35 -15.16
CA LYS A 471 15.22 11.03 -16.40
C LYS A 471 13.74 10.79 -16.12
N PRO A 472 12.81 11.40 -16.90
CA PRO A 472 11.38 11.17 -16.71
C PRO A 472 11.02 9.71 -16.98
N MET A 473 9.95 9.23 -16.32
CA MET A 473 9.37 7.91 -16.53
C MET A 473 7.94 8.06 -17.05
N ALA A 474 7.60 7.33 -18.10
CA ALA A 474 6.24 7.28 -18.61
C ALA A 474 5.65 5.88 -18.51
N VAL A 475 4.34 5.81 -18.27
CA VAL A 475 3.56 4.57 -18.25
C VAL A 475 2.39 4.72 -19.22
N PHE A 476 2.30 3.79 -20.17
CA PHE A 476 1.21 3.70 -21.11
C PHE A 476 0.38 2.46 -20.80
N ARG A 477 -0.94 2.61 -20.66
CA ARG A 477 -1.87 1.50 -20.48
C ARG A 477 -2.92 1.57 -21.58
N PHE A 478 -3.15 0.45 -22.24
CA PHE A 478 -4.18 0.32 -23.25
C PHE A 478 -5.04 -0.91 -22.95
N ASN A 479 -6.27 -0.66 -22.52
CA ASN A 479 -7.24 -1.69 -22.22
C ASN A 479 -8.32 -1.70 -23.31
N ASN A 480 -8.55 -2.86 -23.91
CA ASN A 480 -9.56 -3.07 -24.93
C ASN A 480 -10.62 -4.03 -24.42
N THR A 481 -11.84 -3.56 -24.23
CA THR A 481 -12.96 -4.40 -23.86
C THR A 481 -13.92 -4.54 -25.03
N PHE A 482 -14.16 -5.78 -25.45
CA PHE A 482 -15.15 -6.13 -26.48
C PHE A 482 -16.33 -6.82 -25.81
N ASN A 483 -17.47 -6.14 -25.78
CA ASN A 483 -18.71 -6.68 -25.19
C ASN A 483 -19.55 -7.30 -26.31
N THR A 484 -19.29 -8.58 -26.60
CA THR A 484 -20.01 -9.32 -27.61
C THR A 484 -21.26 -10.01 -27.03
N LYS A 485 -22.15 -10.50 -27.90
CA LYS A 485 -23.31 -11.32 -27.46
C LYS A 485 -22.89 -12.64 -26.82
N LEU A 486 -21.70 -13.16 -27.18
CA LEU A 486 -21.20 -14.45 -26.68
C LEU A 486 -20.50 -14.31 -25.34
N ALA A 487 -19.60 -13.35 -25.20
CA ALA A 487 -18.78 -13.12 -24.02
C ALA A 487 -18.19 -11.71 -24.04
N MET A 488 -17.71 -11.23 -22.92
CA MET A 488 -16.88 -10.03 -22.81
C MET A 488 -15.41 -10.46 -22.83
N LEU A 489 -14.68 -9.96 -23.83
CA LEU A 489 -13.24 -10.14 -23.96
C LEU A 489 -12.55 -8.84 -23.53
N THR A 490 -11.56 -8.93 -22.66
CA THR A 490 -10.73 -7.78 -22.27
C THR A 490 -9.26 -8.11 -22.53
N TRP A 491 -8.59 -7.24 -23.27
CA TRP A 491 -7.16 -7.30 -23.54
C TRP A 491 -6.49 -6.05 -22.96
N MET A 492 -5.58 -6.25 -22.02
CA MET A 492 -4.91 -5.20 -21.25
C MET A 492 -3.42 -5.22 -21.56
N MET A 493 -2.85 -4.09 -21.91
CA MET A 493 -1.42 -3.88 -22.16
C MET A 493 -0.91 -2.75 -21.29
N SER A 494 0.29 -2.90 -20.74
CA SER A 494 1.01 -1.88 -20.00
C SER A 494 2.45 -1.82 -20.46
N TYR A 495 2.93 -0.61 -20.73
CA TYR A 495 4.33 -0.35 -21.09
C TYR A 495 4.88 0.77 -20.23
N THR A 496 5.96 0.48 -19.49
CA THR A 496 6.67 1.44 -18.64
C THR A 496 8.04 1.72 -19.26
N THR A 497 8.37 2.99 -19.47
CA THR A 497 9.68 3.40 -19.98
C THR A 497 10.75 3.34 -18.89
N LYS A 498 12.01 3.45 -19.29
CA LYS A 498 13.11 3.75 -18.36
C LYS A 498 12.86 5.12 -17.71
N GLY A 499 13.29 5.29 -16.44
CA GLY A 499 13.17 6.56 -15.75
C GLY A 499 13.41 6.46 -14.25
N TYR A 500 13.41 7.59 -13.56
CA TYR A 500 13.65 7.69 -12.13
C TYR A 500 12.37 7.84 -11.33
N GLY A 501 12.31 7.13 -10.19
CA GLY A 501 11.44 7.38 -9.07
C GLY A 501 12.29 7.54 -7.81
N ARG A 502 12.45 8.75 -7.30
CA ARG A 502 13.39 9.11 -6.22
C ARG A 502 14.83 8.71 -6.60
N ASN A 503 15.50 7.90 -5.77
CA ASN A 503 16.85 7.38 -6.01
C ASN A 503 16.90 6.05 -6.78
N ILE A 504 15.76 5.58 -7.27
CA ILE A 504 15.66 4.33 -8.02
C ILE A 504 15.49 4.63 -9.50
N TYR A 505 16.31 4.01 -10.34
CA TYR A 505 16.26 4.10 -11.80
C TYR A 505 15.83 2.79 -12.42
N SER A 506 14.69 2.78 -13.10
CA SER A 506 14.31 1.66 -13.98
C SER A 506 15.15 1.72 -15.26
N TYR A 507 16.12 0.81 -15.40
CA TYR A 507 17.08 0.86 -16.52
C TYR A 507 16.70 0.03 -17.73
N LYS A 508 15.65 -0.82 -17.61
CA LYS A 508 14.99 -1.46 -18.76
C LYS A 508 13.52 -1.07 -18.80
N PRO A 509 12.92 -0.97 -19.99
CA PRO A 509 11.49 -0.83 -20.10
C PRO A 509 10.80 -2.12 -19.66
N ARG A 510 9.56 -2.00 -19.16
CA ARG A 510 8.72 -3.11 -18.73
C ARG A 510 7.48 -3.19 -19.61
N PHE A 511 7.13 -4.38 -20.09
CA PHE A 511 5.91 -4.63 -20.83
C PHE A 511 5.15 -5.78 -20.18
N CYS A 512 3.85 -5.60 -20.00
CA CYS A 512 2.96 -6.63 -19.48
C CYS A 512 1.67 -6.68 -20.30
N THR A 513 1.18 -7.87 -20.58
CA THR A 513 -0.11 -8.04 -21.26
C THR A 513 -0.93 -9.15 -20.60
N ASN A 514 -2.22 -8.83 -20.37
CA ASN A 514 -3.19 -9.73 -19.75
C ASN A 514 -4.41 -9.89 -20.67
N VAL A 515 -5.02 -11.06 -20.61
CA VAL A 515 -6.26 -11.36 -21.36
C VAL A 515 -7.31 -11.92 -20.41
N SER A 516 -8.54 -11.46 -20.52
CA SER A 516 -9.68 -11.97 -19.76
C SER A 516 -10.87 -12.27 -20.65
N ILE A 517 -11.51 -13.39 -20.40
CA ILE A 517 -12.77 -13.79 -21.03
C ILE A 517 -13.81 -13.95 -19.92
N TYR A 518 -14.89 -13.22 -19.99
CA TYR A 518 -15.98 -13.27 -19.02
C TYR A 518 -17.30 -13.65 -19.69
N LYS A 519 -18.03 -14.57 -19.09
CA LYS A 519 -19.37 -14.98 -19.52
C LYS A 519 -20.30 -15.15 -18.32
N ALA A 520 -21.48 -14.57 -18.41
CA ALA A 520 -22.53 -14.72 -17.44
C ALA A 520 -23.69 -15.55 -18.00
N PHE A 521 -24.35 -16.31 -17.14
CA PHE A 521 -25.48 -17.19 -17.38
C PHE A 521 -26.58 -16.97 -16.34
N LEU A 522 -27.73 -17.58 -16.51
CA LEU A 522 -28.85 -17.56 -15.57
C LEU A 522 -29.26 -16.13 -15.16
N LYS A 523 -29.39 -15.23 -16.10
CA LYS A 523 -29.69 -13.79 -15.88
C LYS A 523 -28.64 -13.15 -14.95
N ASP A 524 -27.36 -13.35 -15.26
CA ASP A 524 -26.17 -12.84 -14.54
C ASP A 524 -26.00 -13.41 -13.12
N ARG A 525 -26.69 -14.49 -12.75
CA ARG A 525 -26.49 -15.14 -11.47
C ARG A 525 -25.24 -16.01 -11.40
N LEU A 526 -24.94 -16.75 -12.49
CA LEU A 526 -23.74 -17.58 -12.59
C LEU A 526 -22.78 -16.94 -13.58
N SER A 527 -21.53 -16.78 -13.22
CA SER A 527 -20.52 -16.27 -14.16
C SER A 527 -19.20 -17.03 -14.08
N PHE A 528 -18.53 -17.10 -15.20
CA PHE A 528 -17.19 -17.65 -15.36
C PHE A 528 -16.28 -16.57 -15.89
N GLN A 529 -15.07 -16.50 -15.35
CA GLN A 529 -14.01 -15.63 -15.84
C GLN A 529 -12.72 -16.43 -15.94
N LEU A 530 -12.20 -16.54 -17.15
CA LEU A 530 -10.85 -17.00 -17.41
C LEU A 530 -9.96 -15.76 -17.50
N PHE A 531 -8.84 -15.76 -16.78
CA PHE A 531 -7.88 -14.68 -16.81
C PHE A 531 -6.48 -15.23 -17.00
N VAL A 532 -5.75 -14.71 -17.99
CA VAL A 532 -4.35 -15.02 -18.27
C VAL A 532 -3.53 -13.79 -17.92
N TYR A 533 -2.67 -13.92 -16.94
CA TYR A 533 -1.75 -12.89 -16.49
C TYR A 533 -0.42 -13.04 -17.22
N ASP A 534 0.17 -11.90 -17.59
CA ASP A 534 1.47 -11.79 -18.23
C ASP A 534 1.69 -12.86 -19.33
N LEU A 535 0.85 -12.79 -20.36
CA LEU A 535 0.74 -13.80 -21.43
C LEU A 535 2.08 -14.15 -22.08
N PHE A 536 3.04 -13.22 -22.08
CA PHE A 536 4.35 -13.40 -22.73
C PHE A 536 5.51 -13.54 -21.73
N GLY A 537 5.25 -13.51 -20.41
CA GLY A 537 6.31 -13.62 -19.39
C GLY A 537 7.33 -12.47 -19.49
N THR A 538 6.86 -11.23 -19.66
CA THR A 538 7.72 -10.07 -19.91
C THR A 538 7.63 -8.98 -18.83
N ASP A 539 6.95 -9.28 -17.73
CA ASP A 539 6.71 -8.33 -16.64
C ASP A 539 7.88 -8.26 -15.63
N ASP A 540 9.12 -8.40 -16.11
CA ASP A 540 10.32 -8.33 -15.29
C ASP A 540 10.66 -6.91 -14.86
N ILE A 541 11.19 -6.76 -13.65
CA ILE A 541 11.62 -5.49 -13.08
C ILE A 541 13.14 -5.43 -13.09
N HIS A 542 13.70 -4.37 -13.69
CA HIS A 542 15.12 -4.11 -13.70
C HIS A 542 15.39 -2.69 -13.20
N MET A 543 15.95 -2.57 -12.00
CA MET A 543 16.19 -1.28 -11.37
C MET A 543 17.60 -1.17 -10.81
N SER A 544 18.09 0.05 -10.73
CA SER A 544 19.27 0.40 -9.95
C SER A 544 18.90 1.43 -8.88
N ALA A 545 19.45 1.26 -7.69
CA ALA A 545 19.30 2.19 -6.60
C ALA A 545 20.66 2.85 -6.28
N HIS A 546 20.65 4.16 -6.02
CA HIS A 546 21.85 4.95 -5.72
C HIS A 546 21.86 5.34 -4.25
N TYR A 547 22.98 5.09 -3.58
CA TYR A 547 23.17 5.29 -2.14
C TYR A 547 24.53 5.96 -1.86
N GLY A 548 24.79 7.12 -2.48
CA GLY A 548 26.10 7.78 -2.38
C GLY A 548 27.23 6.94 -2.98
N LYS A 549 28.10 6.38 -2.13
CA LYS A 549 29.20 5.51 -2.54
C LYS A 549 28.78 4.08 -2.91
N MET A 550 27.51 3.74 -2.79
CA MET A 550 26.99 2.41 -3.11
C MET A 550 25.96 2.49 -4.22
N LYS A 551 25.94 1.43 -5.05
CA LYS A 551 24.97 1.24 -6.12
C LYS A 551 24.44 -0.18 -6.09
N GLY A 552 23.14 -0.33 -5.93
CA GLY A 552 22.43 -1.61 -6.08
C GLY A 552 21.87 -1.74 -7.49
N LEU A 553 22.01 -2.93 -8.09
CA LEU A 553 21.31 -3.36 -9.30
C LEU A 553 20.43 -4.52 -8.91
N ILE A 554 19.16 -4.44 -9.24
CA ILE A 554 18.15 -5.47 -8.94
C ILE A 554 17.52 -5.86 -10.27
N SER A 555 17.59 -7.14 -10.59
CA SER A 555 16.80 -7.78 -11.64
C SER A 555 15.85 -8.74 -10.96
N ASP A 556 14.58 -8.35 -10.91
CA ASP A 556 13.51 -9.14 -10.33
C ASP A 556 12.78 -9.83 -11.49
N ILE A 557 13.04 -11.14 -11.64
CA ILE A 557 12.45 -12.00 -12.66
C ILE A 557 11.27 -12.70 -12.00
N GLN A 558 10.17 -11.96 -11.88
CA GLN A 558 8.96 -12.51 -11.29
C GLN A 558 8.33 -13.55 -12.21
N SER A 559 7.99 -14.69 -11.63
CA SER A 559 7.12 -15.67 -12.28
C SER A 559 5.66 -15.17 -12.27
N THR A 560 5.37 -14.20 -13.14
CA THR A 560 4.06 -13.50 -13.19
C THR A 560 3.05 -14.20 -14.10
N SER A 561 3.53 -15.09 -14.99
CA SER A 561 2.67 -15.81 -15.93
C SER A 561 1.82 -16.85 -15.20
N LYS A 562 0.53 -16.61 -15.16
CA LYS A 562 -0.45 -17.54 -14.57
C LYS A 562 -1.80 -17.49 -15.26
N VAL A 563 -2.54 -18.59 -15.14
CA VAL A 563 -3.92 -18.70 -15.59
C VAL A 563 -4.82 -18.86 -14.36
N SER A 564 -5.93 -18.14 -14.33
CA SER A 564 -6.94 -18.31 -13.30
C SER A 564 -8.33 -18.52 -13.88
N LEU A 565 -9.11 -19.37 -13.22
CA LEU A 565 -10.53 -19.58 -13.52
C LEU A 565 -11.35 -19.22 -12.27
N THR A 566 -12.23 -18.23 -12.43
CA THR A 566 -13.18 -17.83 -11.39
C THR A 566 -14.58 -18.29 -11.76
N VAL A 567 -15.22 -18.97 -10.82
CA VAL A 567 -16.65 -19.30 -10.86
C VAL A 567 -17.34 -18.49 -9.78
N ARG A 568 -18.43 -17.78 -10.11
CA ARG A 568 -19.17 -16.94 -9.18
C ARG A 568 -20.67 -17.17 -9.33
N TYR A 569 -21.35 -17.33 -8.20
CA TYR A 569 -22.80 -17.43 -8.12
C TYR A 569 -23.38 -16.37 -7.20
N LYS A 570 -24.43 -15.69 -7.67
CA LYS A 570 -25.13 -14.62 -6.96
C LYS A 570 -26.59 -14.98 -6.78
N PHE A 571 -27.09 -14.85 -5.56
CA PHE A 571 -28.49 -15.00 -5.24
C PHE A 571 -29.00 -13.79 -4.46
N ASN A 572 -29.98 -13.06 -4.99
CA ASN A 572 -30.63 -11.90 -4.35
C ASN A 572 -29.60 -10.95 -3.68
N THR A 573 -28.48 -10.68 -4.34
CA THR A 573 -27.36 -9.92 -3.77
C THR A 573 -27.77 -8.49 -3.48
N THR A 574 -27.77 -8.15 -2.21
CA THR A 574 -27.84 -6.78 -1.74
C THR A 574 -26.60 -6.54 -0.91
N ARG A 575 -25.77 -5.58 -1.24
CA ARG A 575 -24.61 -5.24 -0.40
C ARG A 575 -25.09 -4.59 0.89
N SER A 576 -24.40 -4.92 2.01
CA SER A 576 -24.55 -4.22 3.28
C SER A 576 -24.43 -2.72 3.09
N LYS A 577 -25.32 -1.94 3.70
CA LYS A 577 -25.24 -0.48 3.75
C LYS A 577 -24.48 0.01 4.99
N TYR A 578 -23.51 -0.77 5.42
CA TYR A 578 -22.62 -0.32 6.48
C TYR A 578 -22.05 1.05 6.14
N LYS A 579 -22.30 2.05 7.01
CA LYS A 579 -21.97 3.46 6.76
C LYS A 579 -20.76 3.94 7.56
N GLY A 580 -20.19 3.11 8.41
CA GLY A 580 -19.01 3.46 9.19
C GLY A 580 -17.85 3.84 8.26
N THR A 581 -17.30 5.04 8.48
CA THR A 581 -16.14 5.56 7.72
C THR A 581 -14.81 5.20 8.37
N GLY A 582 -14.87 4.75 9.63
CA GLY A 582 -13.73 4.36 10.44
C GLY A 582 -12.93 5.54 10.99
N ALA A 583 -12.12 5.24 12.01
CA ALA A 583 -11.15 6.13 12.64
C ALA A 583 -9.75 5.49 12.64
N GLY A 584 -8.68 6.27 12.88
CA GLY A 584 -7.31 5.76 12.99
C GLY A 584 -6.72 5.19 11.70
N LYS A 585 -7.18 5.62 10.52
CA LYS A 585 -6.69 5.12 9.22
C LYS A 585 -5.19 5.37 9.04
N SER A 586 -4.70 6.54 9.44
CA SER A 586 -3.29 6.91 9.36
C SER A 586 -2.41 5.91 10.11
N GLN A 587 -2.80 5.52 11.33
CA GLN A 587 -2.07 4.57 12.16
C GLN A 587 -2.18 3.14 11.64
N LYS A 588 -3.38 2.72 11.20
CA LYS A 588 -3.59 1.39 10.62
C LYS A 588 -2.70 1.13 9.41
N ASN A 589 -2.49 2.13 8.56
CA ASN A 589 -1.64 2.02 7.37
C ASN A 589 -0.14 1.93 7.69
N ARG A 590 0.29 2.23 8.92
CA ARG A 590 1.69 2.19 9.38
C ARG A 590 2.04 0.90 10.13
N MET A 591 1.06 0.02 10.41
CA MET A 591 1.21 -1.28 11.08
C MET A 591 1.59 -2.36 10.05
#